data_228c88a36896cadce3eed70d3fdcbb6d
#
_entry.id   228c88a36896cadce3eed70d3fdcbb6d
#
_cell.length_a   1.000
_cell.length_b   1.000
_cell.length_c   1.000
_cell.angle_alpha   90.00
_cell.angle_beta   90.00
_cell.angle_gamma   90.00
#
_symmetry.space_group_name_H-M   'P 1'
#
loop_
_entity.id
_entity.type
_entity.pdbx_description
1 polymer ?
#
loop_
_entity_poly.entity_id
_entity_poly.type
_entity_poly.pdbx_seq_one_letter_code
_entity_poly.pdbx_strand_id
1 'polypeptide(L)'
;MKDIDFIDKYGTFRIKNPENYSGLYLPLAGEKGLKSSITPTLGGDSKTSQNTFLLEPVSIENLHNNKGTRNFWCRIVGKGFWSVCGSSAQQEADRFTGNQDESELEAGLMWQKLHRASKIYGLEADTTSFVTLDGSMEVMLVEITNKTDEAMEIVPIGAIPIYGRSADNIRDHRHVTSLLHRIETTQYGIEVTPVLSFDERGHRKNDISYFVYGSSGNGESPESFYPTVEQFIGEGGSFLIPEAVRTEKAGAKAGEKFQGKEAVGAIKFANRIIKPLETVSYIMLAGLTEKENDVNAITGRYRSVLEVKEELNTVKKHWIDKVNIDFETGNAKEDNYLKWICFQPILRRIYGCSFLPHHDYGKGGRGWRDLWQDCLALLLMEPSDVRSMIVNNYGGVRLMEPMRLL
;
A
#
# COMPACT_ATOMS: atom_id res chain seq x y z
N MET A 1 11.80 6.79 21.40
CA MET A 1 12.54 7.10 20.15
C MET A 1 14.03 6.73 20.20
N LYS A 2 14.41 5.73 20.99
CA LYS A 2 15.83 5.30 21.05
C LYS A 2 16.29 4.56 19.78
N ASP A 3 15.37 4.08 18.97
CA ASP A 3 15.64 3.10 17.92
C ASP A 3 15.47 3.66 16.49
N ILE A 4 15.14 4.95 16.35
CA ILE A 4 15.08 5.63 15.05
C ILE A 4 16.41 6.29 14.78
N ASP A 5 17.03 5.93 13.64
CA ASP A 5 18.28 6.51 13.17
C ASP A 5 18.03 7.29 11.87
N PHE A 6 18.17 8.63 11.93
CA PHE A 6 18.06 9.47 10.75
C PHE A 6 19.36 9.41 9.94
N ILE A 7 19.26 9.17 8.64
CA ILE A 7 20.40 8.86 7.78
C ILE A 7 20.75 9.98 6.79
N ASP A 8 19.91 11.01 6.71
CA ASP A 8 20.16 12.19 5.89
C ASP A 8 19.58 13.45 6.57
N LYS A 9 19.58 14.58 5.87
CA LYS A 9 18.98 15.85 6.32
C LYS A 9 17.52 16.07 5.88
N TYR A 10 16.92 15.09 5.23
CA TYR A 10 15.59 15.19 4.64
C TYR A 10 14.51 14.42 5.42
N GLY A 11 14.87 13.91 6.59
CA GLY A 11 13.97 13.15 7.45
C GLY A 11 13.91 11.67 7.13
N THR A 12 14.79 11.15 6.26
CA THR A 12 14.87 9.70 6.01
C THR A 12 15.45 9.00 7.24
N PHE A 13 14.80 7.93 7.66
CA PHE A 13 15.20 7.19 8.86
C PHE A 13 15.26 5.69 8.62
N ARG A 14 15.97 5.00 9.50
CA ARG A 14 16.02 3.54 9.61
C ARG A 14 15.56 3.08 10.98
N ILE A 15 14.95 1.90 11.00
CA ILE A 15 14.54 1.21 12.22
C ILE A 15 14.65 -0.30 12.00
N LYS A 16 15.29 -0.98 12.96
CA LYS A 16 15.45 -2.44 12.95
C LYS A 16 14.23 -3.13 13.53
N ASN A 17 13.88 -4.29 12.97
CA ASN A 17 12.73 -5.10 13.36
C ASN A 17 11.45 -4.24 13.52
N PRO A 18 11.08 -3.46 12.49
CA PRO A 18 10.03 -2.45 12.58
C PRO A 18 8.65 -3.04 12.88
N GLU A 19 8.41 -4.31 12.58
CA GLU A 19 7.19 -5.04 12.92
C GLU A 19 6.97 -5.20 14.42
N ASN A 20 7.99 -5.01 15.23
CA ASN A 20 7.89 -5.09 16.69
C ASN A 20 7.34 -3.79 17.32
N TYR A 21 7.18 -2.73 16.52
CA TYR A 21 6.65 -1.44 16.98
C TYR A 21 5.17 -1.30 16.60
N SER A 22 4.32 -1.44 17.62
CA SER A 22 2.89 -1.21 17.46
C SER A 22 2.62 0.26 17.07
N GLY A 23 1.69 0.49 16.21
CA GLY A 23 1.31 1.83 15.76
C GLY A 23 2.30 2.51 14.80
N LEU A 24 3.35 1.83 14.34
CA LEU A 24 4.18 2.36 13.26
C LEU A 24 3.48 2.16 11.93
N TYR A 25 3.12 3.26 11.29
CA TYR A 25 2.59 3.29 9.94
C TYR A 25 2.96 4.61 9.25
N LEU A 26 3.02 4.58 7.94
CA LEU A 26 3.51 5.68 7.12
C LEU A 26 2.50 6.05 6.03
N PRO A 27 2.45 7.31 5.61
CA PRO A 27 1.64 7.73 4.48
C PRO A 27 2.35 7.44 3.16
N LEU A 28 1.60 7.00 2.17
CA LEU A 28 2.00 6.96 0.77
C LEU A 28 0.92 7.65 -0.06
N ALA A 29 1.24 8.69 -0.79
CA ALA A 29 0.25 9.38 -1.62
C ALA A 29 0.89 10.11 -2.79
N GLY A 30 0.13 10.27 -3.88
CA GLY A 30 0.35 11.30 -4.86
C GLY A 30 -0.18 12.65 -4.36
N GLU A 31 -0.03 13.70 -5.13
CA GLU A 31 -0.63 15.01 -4.80
C GLU A 31 -2.17 14.95 -4.81
N LYS A 32 -2.71 14.13 -5.67
CA LYS A 32 -4.13 13.84 -5.83
C LYS A 32 -4.29 12.33 -6.03
N GLY A 33 -5.52 11.85 -6.06
CA GLY A 33 -5.79 10.45 -6.37
C GLY A 33 -5.55 9.51 -5.19
N LEU A 34 -4.78 8.45 -5.43
CA LEU A 34 -4.56 7.37 -4.48
C LEU A 34 -3.74 7.83 -3.28
N LYS A 35 -4.15 7.38 -2.13
CA LYS A 35 -3.48 7.58 -0.84
C LYS A 35 -3.63 6.34 0.02
N SER A 36 -2.53 5.93 0.61
CA SER A 36 -2.41 4.70 1.39
C SER A 36 -1.83 4.99 2.76
N SER A 37 -2.25 4.21 3.74
CA SER A 37 -1.55 4.07 5.02
C SER A 37 -0.89 2.71 5.01
N ILE A 38 0.40 2.63 5.31
CA ILE A 38 1.15 1.39 5.21
C ILE A 38 1.93 1.10 6.49
N THR A 39 1.84 -0.14 6.98
CA THR A 39 2.69 -0.63 8.07
C THR A 39 4.01 -1.21 7.54
N PRO A 40 5.00 -1.45 8.40
CA PRO A 40 6.25 -2.11 7.98
C PRO A 40 6.07 -3.47 7.32
N THR A 41 5.05 -4.23 7.71
CA THR A 41 4.70 -5.52 7.07
C THR A 41 3.69 -5.37 5.95
N LEU A 42 3.59 -4.18 5.37
CA LEU A 42 2.74 -3.78 4.26
C LEU A 42 1.22 -3.87 4.52
N GLY A 43 0.82 -3.93 5.80
CA GLY A 43 -0.56 -3.76 6.22
C GLY A 43 -1.07 -2.35 5.95
N GLY A 44 -2.32 -2.08 6.33
CA GLY A 44 -2.96 -0.78 6.15
C GLY A 44 -3.97 -0.75 5.01
N ASP A 45 -4.39 0.44 4.63
CA ASP A 45 -5.42 0.64 3.61
C ASP A 45 -4.91 1.39 2.36
N SER A 46 -5.79 1.53 1.37
CA SER A 46 -5.53 2.32 0.16
C SER A 46 -6.85 2.80 -0.42
N LYS A 47 -6.94 4.09 -0.78
CA LYS A 47 -8.19 4.74 -1.22
C LYS A 47 -7.94 5.99 -2.03
N THR A 48 -8.96 6.45 -2.76
CA THR A 48 -9.01 7.84 -3.27
C THR A 48 -9.95 8.71 -2.45
N SER A 49 -11.04 8.12 -1.92
CA SER A 49 -12.04 8.80 -1.09
C SER A 49 -12.66 7.81 -0.09
N GLN A 50 -13.56 8.29 0.76
CA GLN A 50 -14.31 7.41 1.68
C GLN A 50 -15.25 6.44 0.96
N ASN A 51 -15.57 6.71 -0.30
CA ASN A 51 -16.45 5.87 -1.11
C ASN A 51 -15.70 4.89 -2.03
N THR A 52 -14.37 4.98 -2.10
CA THR A 52 -13.55 4.23 -3.06
C THR A 52 -12.28 3.71 -2.39
N PHE A 53 -12.40 2.58 -1.71
CA PHE A 53 -11.27 1.87 -1.12
C PHE A 53 -10.81 0.73 -2.03
N LEU A 54 -9.54 0.73 -2.37
CA LEU A 54 -8.86 -0.38 -3.04
C LEU A 54 -8.63 -1.52 -2.06
N LEU A 55 -8.04 -1.22 -0.91
CA LEU A 55 -7.86 -2.14 0.21
C LEU A 55 -8.87 -1.83 1.30
N GLU A 56 -9.15 -2.84 2.12
CA GLU A 56 -10.09 -2.70 3.23
C GLU A 56 -9.70 -1.56 4.18
N PRO A 57 -10.66 -0.71 4.59
CA PRO A 57 -10.41 0.35 5.56
C PRO A 57 -9.85 -0.19 6.87
N VAL A 58 -8.81 0.46 7.39
CA VAL A 58 -8.24 0.14 8.69
C VAL A 58 -8.36 1.31 9.65
N SER A 59 -8.55 1.01 10.93
CA SER A 59 -8.44 1.95 12.04
C SER A 59 -7.24 1.60 12.91
N ILE A 60 -6.91 2.44 13.87
CA ILE A 60 -5.82 2.15 14.81
C ILE A 60 -6.09 0.87 15.61
N GLU A 61 -7.37 0.55 15.88
CA GLU A 61 -7.77 -0.61 16.65
C GLU A 61 -7.55 -1.93 15.90
N ASN A 62 -7.64 -1.94 14.58
CA ASN A 62 -7.49 -3.15 13.76
C ASN A 62 -6.21 -3.18 12.91
N LEU A 63 -5.34 -2.19 13.04
CA LEU A 63 -4.12 -2.05 12.24
C LEU A 63 -3.23 -3.29 12.30
N HIS A 64 -3.12 -3.92 13.46
CA HIS A 64 -2.33 -5.14 13.64
C HIS A 64 -3.05 -6.42 13.23
N ASN A 65 -4.37 -6.39 13.20
CA ASN A 65 -5.20 -7.56 12.90
C ASN A 65 -5.54 -7.68 11.42
N ASN A 66 -5.30 -6.61 10.63
CA ASN A 66 -5.49 -6.66 9.19
C ASN A 66 -4.36 -7.45 8.53
N LYS A 67 -4.62 -8.73 8.22
CA LYS A 67 -3.68 -9.67 7.58
C LYS A 67 -3.98 -9.88 6.09
N GLY A 68 -5.13 -9.46 5.61
CA GLY A 68 -5.51 -9.46 4.20
C GLY A 68 -5.04 -8.19 3.51
N THR A 69 -3.73 -8.05 3.35
CA THR A 69 -3.09 -6.84 2.81
C THR A 69 -2.09 -7.20 1.72
N ARG A 70 -1.25 -6.26 1.34
CA ARG A 70 -0.18 -6.46 0.36
C ARG A 70 0.79 -7.52 0.86
N ASN A 71 1.07 -8.52 0.04
CA ASN A 71 2.08 -9.52 0.35
C ASN A 71 2.77 -10.02 -0.93
N PHE A 72 3.98 -10.50 -0.75
CA PHE A 72 4.71 -11.19 -1.80
C PHE A 72 5.33 -12.47 -1.21
N TRP A 73 5.08 -13.58 -1.87
CA TRP A 73 5.47 -14.90 -1.43
C TRP A 73 6.55 -15.45 -2.32
N CYS A 74 7.51 -16.11 -1.70
CA CYS A 74 8.51 -16.91 -2.36
C CYS A 74 8.33 -18.36 -1.91
N ARG A 75 7.76 -19.22 -2.76
CA ARG A 75 7.77 -20.65 -2.50
C ARG A 75 9.09 -21.22 -3.03
N ILE A 76 9.84 -21.84 -2.16
CA ILE A 76 11.14 -22.46 -2.45
C ILE A 76 10.87 -23.94 -2.74
N VAL A 77 11.11 -24.40 -3.97
CA VAL A 77 10.81 -25.77 -4.40
C VAL A 77 11.53 -26.77 -3.52
N GLY A 78 10.77 -27.71 -2.97
CA GLY A 78 11.29 -28.77 -2.07
C GLY A 78 11.63 -28.32 -0.63
N LYS A 79 11.52 -27.03 -0.28
CA LYS A 79 11.91 -26.53 1.05
C LYS A 79 10.77 -25.88 1.84
N GLY A 80 9.87 -25.13 1.16
CA GLY A 80 8.78 -24.45 1.85
C GLY A 80 8.41 -23.12 1.20
N PHE A 81 7.90 -22.17 1.98
CA PHE A 81 7.52 -20.85 1.48
C PHE A 81 7.82 -19.75 2.51
N TRP A 82 8.07 -18.57 2.01
CA TRP A 82 8.44 -17.41 2.80
C TRP A 82 7.68 -16.15 2.31
N SER A 83 7.20 -15.33 3.24
CA SER A 83 6.67 -14.01 2.93
C SER A 83 7.79 -12.98 3.00
N VAL A 84 8.10 -12.33 1.91
CA VAL A 84 9.12 -11.26 1.89
C VAL A 84 8.67 -10.02 2.68
N CYS A 85 7.36 -9.88 2.89
CA CYS A 85 6.78 -8.78 3.66
C CYS A 85 6.68 -9.09 5.17
N GLY A 86 6.98 -10.32 5.59
CA GLY A 86 6.94 -10.70 7.01
C GLY A 86 5.56 -11.07 7.53
N SER A 87 4.61 -11.39 6.65
CA SER A 87 3.22 -11.69 6.98
C SER A 87 2.87 -13.14 6.62
N SER A 88 3.47 -14.10 7.30
CA SER A 88 3.10 -15.52 7.26
C SER A 88 2.80 -16.06 8.65
N ALA A 89 2.07 -17.18 8.73
CA ALA A 89 1.77 -17.83 10.01
C ALA A 89 3.04 -18.19 10.79
N GLN A 90 4.09 -18.64 10.09
CA GLN A 90 5.38 -18.94 10.72
C GLN A 90 6.05 -17.68 11.26
N GLN A 91 6.13 -16.61 10.46
CA GLN A 91 6.76 -15.36 10.87
C GLN A 91 6.00 -14.66 12.01
N GLU A 92 4.67 -14.78 12.04
CA GLU A 92 3.87 -14.31 13.19
C GLU A 92 4.18 -15.12 14.47
N ALA A 93 4.36 -16.44 14.36
CA ALA A 93 4.73 -17.30 15.49
C ALA A 93 6.16 -17.04 15.97
N ASP A 94 7.07 -16.71 15.08
CA ASP A 94 8.49 -16.46 15.38
C ASP A 94 8.75 -15.06 15.92
N ARG A 95 7.76 -14.14 15.86
CA ARG A 95 7.91 -12.77 16.36
C ARG A 95 8.32 -12.75 17.82
N PHE A 96 9.29 -11.91 18.16
CA PHE A 96 9.92 -11.80 19.48
C PHE A 96 10.71 -13.04 19.95
N THR A 97 10.92 -14.02 19.08
CA THR A 97 11.77 -15.19 19.37
C THR A 97 13.13 -15.06 18.71
N GLY A 98 14.05 -15.99 19.04
CA GLY A 98 15.35 -16.09 18.37
C GLY A 98 15.27 -16.49 16.88
N ASN A 99 14.12 -16.96 16.41
CA ASN A 99 13.88 -17.39 15.04
C ASN A 99 13.30 -16.28 14.14
N GLN A 100 12.96 -15.13 14.72
CA GLN A 100 12.46 -13.98 13.94
C GLN A 100 13.47 -13.61 12.85
N ASP A 101 12.98 -13.43 11.62
CA ASP A 101 13.77 -12.89 10.52
C ASP A 101 14.35 -11.51 10.89
N GLU A 102 15.54 -11.22 10.40
CA GLU A 102 16.10 -9.87 10.52
C GLU A 102 15.43 -8.94 9.50
N SER A 103 15.02 -7.78 9.96
CA SER A 103 14.40 -6.78 9.09
C SER A 103 14.84 -5.37 9.43
N GLU A 104 14.87 -4.51 8.44
CA GLU A 104 15.15 -3.08 8.57
C GLU A 104 14.20 -2.29 7.65
N LEU A 105 13.56 -1.29 8.21
CA LEU A 105 12.78 -0.33 7.45
C LEU A 105 13.61 0.93 7.22
N GLU A 106 13.74 1.34 5.96
CA GLU A 106 14.17 2.67 5.57
C GLU A 106 12.96 3.42 5.03
N ALA A 107 12.67 4.60 5.58
CA ALA A 107 11.51 5.36 5.18
C ALA A 107 11.77 6.86 5.14
N GLY A 108 11.13 7.52 4.21
CA GLY A 108 11.12 8.97 4.04
C GLY A 108 9.73 9.48 3.69
N LEU A 109 9.66 10.72 3.25
CA LEU A 109 8.38 11.34 2.92
C LEU A 109 7.73 10.63 1.72
N MET A 110 6.58 9.97 1.96
CA MET A 110 5.75 9.25 0.97
C MET A 110 6.40 8.02 0.30
N TRP A 111 7.36 7.41 0.94
CA TRP A 111 7.94 6.14 0.48
C TRP A 111 8.50 5.33 1.64
N GLN A 112 8.58 4.01 1.46
CA GLN A 112 9.31 3.12 2.37
C GLN A 112 9.99 2.00 1.60
N LYS A 113 11.06 1.44 2.19
CA LYS A 113 11.75 0.23 1.75
C LYS A 113 11.95 -0.68 2.96
N LEU A 114 11.36 -1.87 2.90
CA LEU A 114 11.57 -2.93 3.86
C LEU A 114 12.64 -3.88 3.34
N HIS A 115 13.74 -3.99 4.06
CA HIS A 115 14.71 -5.08 3.89
C HIS A 115 14.36 -6.22 4.86
N ARG A 116 14.43 -7.46 4.39
CA ARG A 116 14.22 -8.66 5.20
C ARG A 116 15.17 -9.78 4.80
N ALA A 117 15.80 -10.40 5.80
CA ALA A 117 16.66 -11.56 5.63
C ALA A 117 16.02 -12.79 6.27
N SER A 118 15.76 -13.82 5.48
CA SER A 118 15.22 -15.09 5.96
C SER A 118 16.27 -15.89 6.70
N LYS A 119 16.04 -16.21 7.97
CA LYS A 119 16.92 -17.10 8.74
C LYS A 119 16.90 -18.54 8.27
N ILE A 120 15.82 -18.97 7.62
CA ILE A 120 15.60 -20.39 7.26
C ILE A 120 16.13 -20.66 5.86
N TYR A 121 15.88 -19.75 4.90
CA TYR A 121 16.08 -20.05 3.48
C TYR A 121 17.33 -19.42 2.87
N GLY A 122 18.01 -18.51 3.57
CA GLY A 122 19.14 -17.78 3.05
C GLY A 122 18.79 -16.85 1.87
N LEU A 123 17.56 -16.38 1.85
CA LEU A 123 17.08 -15.35 0.93
C LEU A 123 17.04 -14.00 1.63
N GLU A 124 17.39 -12.96 0.91
CA GLU A 124 17.13 -11.56 1.31
C GLU A 124 16.17 -10.92 0.32
N ALA A 125 15.36 -10.00 0.79
CA ALA A 125 14.47 -9.25 -0.08
C ALA A 125 14.40 -7.77 0.33
N ASP A 126 14.40 -6.89 -0.66
CA ASP A 126 14.05 -5.49 -0.56
C ASP A 126 12.66 -5.27 -1.15
N THR A 127 11.74 -4.70 -0.37
CA THR A 127 10.40 -4.34 -0.83
C THR A 127 10.22 -2.84 -0.73
N THR A 128 10.17 -2.15 -1.86
CA THR A 128 9.99 -0.70 -1.94
C THR A 128 8.55 -0.37 -2.29
N SER A 129 7.92 0.51 -1.50
CA SER A 129 6.52 0.92 -1.69
C SER A 129 6.39 2.44 -1.76
N PHE A 130 5.63 2.93 -2.73
CA PHE A 130 5.28 4.34 -2.90
C PHE A 130 4.02 4.47 -3.76
N VAL A 131 3.42 5.65 -3.79
CA VAL A 131 2.37 6.00 -4.76
C VAL A 131 2.99 6.90 -5.82
N THR A 132 2.65 6.66 -7.10
CA THR A 132 3.11 7.50 -8.21
C THR A 132 2.72 8.96 -7.98
N LEU A 133 3.51 9.90 -8.49
CA LEU A 133 3.30 11.32 -8.23
C LEU A 133 1.94 11.82 -8.72
N ASP A 134 1.47 11.30 -9.85
CA ASP A 134 0.14 11.59 -10.38
C ASP A 134 -1.01 10.96 -9.57
N GLY A 135 -0.68 10.09 -8.60
CA GLY A 135 -1.65 9.40 -7.74
C GLY A 135 -2.47 8.33 -8.46
N SER A 136 -2.01 7.83 -9.60
CA SER A 136 -2.74 6.82 -10.37
C SER A 136 -2.68 5.42 -9.74
N MET A 137 -1.57 5.09 -9.09
CA MET A 137 -1.38 3.76 -8.50
C MET A 137 -0.32 3.73 -7.39
N GLU A 138 -0.41 2.71 -6.58
CA GLU A 138 0.61 2.28 -5.64
C GLU A 138 1.53 1.26 -6.32
N VAL A 139 2.82 1.43 -6.13
CA VAL A 139 3.88 0.56 -6.66
C VAL A 139 4.52 -0.20 -5.50
N MET A 140 4.67 -1.51 -5.68
CA MET A 140 5.45 -2.38 -4.81
C MET A 140 6.52 -3.07 -5.66
N LEU A 141 7.77 -2.62 -5.56
CA LEU A 141 8.93 -3.24 -6.19
C LEU A 141 9.55 -4.23 -5.19
N VAL A 142 9.65 -5.49 -5.58
CA VAL A 142 10.24 -6.57 -4.80
C VAL A 142 11.51 -7.05 -5.50
N GLU A 143 12.63 -7.01 -4.79
CA GLU A 143 13.94 -7.49 -5.25
C GLU A 143 14.39 -8.61 -4.31
N ILE A 144 14.57 -9.84 -4.82
CA ILE A 144 14.91 -11.04 -4.04
C ILE A 144 16.30 -11.51 -4.42
N THR A 145 17.19 -11.67 -3.43
CA THR A 145 18.57 -12.09 -3.60
C THR A 145 18.81 -13.45 -2.94
N ASN A 146 19.42 -14.38 -3.65
CA ASN A 146 19.88 -15.63 -3.09
C ASN A 146 21.25 -15.42 -2.41
N LYS A 147 21.34 -15.60 -1.10
CA LYS A 147 22.58 -15.47 -0.31
C LYS A 147 23.25 -16.80 -0.02
N THR A 148 22.69 -17.89 -0.51
CA THR A 148 23.30 -19.22 -0.35
C THR A 148 24.36 -19.49 -1.43
N ASP A 149 25.16 -20.53 -1.23
CA ASP A 149 26.19 -20.96 -2.19
C ASP A 149 25.63 -21.86 -3.31
N GLU A 150 24.33 -22.19 -3.26
CA GLU A 150 23.66 -23.07 -4.20
C GLU A 150 22.57 -22.34 -5.00
N ALA A 151 22.32 -22.78 -6.22
CA ALA A 151 21.19 -22.30 -7.00
C ALA A 151 19.87 -22.78 -6.37
N MET A 152 18.85 -21.94 -6.38
CA MET A 152 17.57 -22.19 -5.74
C MET A 152 16.42 -21.93 -6.71
N GLU A 153 15.51 -22.88 -6.86
CA GLU A 153 14.29 -22.67 -7.64
C GLU A 153 13.21 -22.07 -6.76
N ILE A 154 12.64 -20.97 -7.19
CA ILE A 154 11.53 -20.29 -6.52
C ILE A 154 10.32 -20.15 -7.42
N VAL A 155 9.15 -20.11 -6.79
CA VAL A 155 7.87 -19.72 -7.39
C VAL A 155 7.42 -18.43 -6.74
N PRO A 156 7.54 -17.29 -7.45
CA PRO A 156 7.15 -16.00 -6.91
C PRO A 156 5.63 -15.78 -7.06
N ILE A 157 4.97 -15.30 -6.01
CA ILE A 157 3.53 -15.03 -5.99
C ILE A 157 3.27 -13.73 -5.26
N GLY A 158 2.84 -12.68 -5.98
CA GLY A 158 2.36 -11.44 -5.37
C GLY A 158 0.87 -11.53 -5.07
N ALA A 159 0.40 -10.95 -3.97
CA ALA A 159 -1.00 -10.95 -3.61
C ALA A 159 -1.42 -9.64 -2.91
N ILE A 160 -2.39 -8.95 -3.49
CA ILE A 160 -2.99 -7.73 -2.95
C ILE A 160 -4.52 -7.90 -3.01
N PRO A 161 -5.23 -7.99 -1.87
CA PRO A 161 -6.68 -8.06 -1.85
C PRO A 161 -7.31 -6.82 -2.49
N ILE A 162 -8.47 -7.00 -3.13
CA ILE A 162 -9.21 -5.90 -3.72
C ILE A 162 -10.54 -5.78 -2.99
N TYR A 163 -10.67 -4.75 -2.16
CA TYR A 163 -11.90 -4.48 -1.40
C TYR A 163 -13.00 -3.92 -2.31
N GLY A 164 -12.68 -2.90 -3.13
CA GLY A 164 -13.54 -2.36 -4.17
C GLY A 164 -14.88 -1.79 -3.70
N ARG A 165 -14.92 -1.13 -2.53
CA ARG A 165 -16.14 -0.64 -1.88
C ARG A 165 -15.92 0.66 -1.14
N SER A 166 -17.02 1.24 -0.60
CA SER A 166 -16.93 2.35 0.33
C SER A 166 -16.55 1.89 1.75
N ALA A 167 -16.09 2.82 2.58
CA ALA A 167 -15.81 2.56 3.99
C ALA A 167 -17.05 2.09 4.76
N ASP A 168 -18.23 2.57 4.40
CA ASP A 168 -19.49 2.20 5.05
C ASP A 168 -19.79 0.70 4.95
N ASN A 169 -19.34 0.06 3.86
CA ASN A 169 -19.55 -1.37 3.63
C ASN A 169 -18.73 -2.30 4.53
N ILE A 170 -17.84 -1.79 5.38
CA ILE A 170 -17.09 -2.67 6.29
C ILE A 170 -17.97 -3.37 7.33
N ARG A 171 -19.14 -2.78 7.62
CA ARG A 171 -20.15 -3.35 8.53
C ARG A 171 -21.08 -4.35 7.84
N ASP A 172 -21.06 -4.38 6.51
CA ASP A 172 -21.90 -5.28 5.73
C ASP A 172 -21.27 -6.67 5.62
N HIS A 173 -22.12 -7.65 5.39
CA HIS A 173 -21.62 -9.00 5.12
C HIS A 173 -20.84 -9.03 3.81
N ARG A 174 -19.57 -9.41 3.86
CA ARG A 174 -18.66 -9.44 2.71
C ARG A 174 -19.21 -10.26 1.54
N HIS A 175 -19.78 -11.42 1.82
CA HIS A 175 -20.35 -12.28 0.77
C HIS A 175 -21.57 -11.63 0.06
N VAL A 176 -22.29 -10.74 0.71
CA VAL A 176 -23.39 -10.00 0.08
C VAL A 176 -22.85 -8.87 -0.79
N THR A 177 -21.90 -8.10 -0.28
CA THR A 177 -21.32 -6.99 -1.05
C THR A 177 -20.43 -7.47 -2.20
N SER A 178 -19.79 -8.63 -2.06
CA SER A 178 -18.99 -9.25 -3.13
C SER A 178 -19.83 -9.75 -4.32
N LEU A 179 -21.15 -9.97 -4.15
CA LEU A 179 -22.03 -10.31 -5.26
C LEU A 179 -22.02 -9.25 -6.39
N LEU A 180 -21.64 -8.04 -6.06
CA LEU A 180 -21.54 -6.95 -7.03
C LEU A 180 -20.25 -6.98 -7.85
N HIS A 181 -19.22 -7.70 -7.42
CA HIS A 181 -17.94 -7.76 -8.11
C HIS A 181 -18.05 -8.45 -9.46
N ARG A 182 -17.46 -7.84 -10.48
CA ARG A 182 -17.18 -8.42 -11.80
C ARG A 182 -15.67 -8.41 -11.94
N ILE A 183 -15.09 -9.60 -11.98
CA ILE A 183 -13.65 -9.82 -11.92
C ILE A 183 -13.23 -10.34 -13.28
N GLU A 184 -12.17 -9.79 -13.84
CA GLU A 184 -11.59 -10.23 -15.10
C GLU A 184 -10.07 -10.36 -14.93
N THR A 185 -9.50 -11.47 -15.43
CA THR A 185 -8.06 -11.64 -15.54
C THR A 185 -7.59 -11.10 -16.89
N THR A 186 -6.52 -10.33 -16.89
CA THR A 186 -5.91 -9.77 -18.09
C THR A 186 -4.53 -10.37 -18.33
N GLN A 187 -3.82 -9.91 -19.34
CA GLN A 187 -2.43 -10.37 -19.59
C GLN A 187 -1.50 -10.09 -18.40
N TYR A 188 -1.71 -9.00 -17.67
CA TYR A 188 -0.79 -8.55 -16.62
C TYR A 188 -1.40 -8.56 -15.23
N GLY A 189 -2.69 -8.81 -15.08
CA GLY A 189 -3.29 -8.72 -13.75
C GLY A 189 -4.77 -9.02 -13.68
N ILE A 190 -5.38 -8.48 -12.65
CA ILE A 190 -6.77 -8.71 -12.28
C ILE A 190 -7.45 -7.36 -12.15
N GLU A 191 -8.61 -7.23 -12.81
CA GLU A 191 -9.48 -6.07 -12.73
C GLU A 191 -10.80 -6.42 -12.06
N VAL A 192 -11.29 -5.50 -11.25
CA VAL A 192 -12.56 -5.65 -10.54
C VAL A 192 -13.42 -4.42 -10.77
N THR A 193 -14.56 -4.60 -11.42
CA THR A 193 -15.53 -3.54 -11.64
C THR A 193 -16.84 -3.89 -10.94
N PRO A 194 -17.08 -3.36 -9.72
CA PRO A 194 -18.36 -3.55 -9.05
C PRO A 194 -19.51 -3.00 -9.89
N VAL A 195 -20.67 -3.64 -9.85
CA VAL A 195 -21.86 -3.17 -10.60
C VAL A 195 -22.43 -1.90 -9.99
N LEU A 196 -22.45 -1.85 -8.65
CA LEU A 196 -22.94 -0.72 -7.87
C LEU A 196 -21.90 -0.30 -6.83
N SER A 197 -21.91 0.95 -6.48
CA SER A 197 -21.28 1.47 -5.27
C SER A 197 -22.34 1.85 -4.23
N PHE A 198 -21.95 1.83 -2.97
CA PHE A 198 -22.80 2.24 -1.85
C PHE A 198 -22.14 3.42 -1.15
N ASP A 199 -22.89 4.45 -0.88
CA ASP A 199 -22.49 5.55 -0.01
C ASP A 199 -23.67 5.93 0.91
N GLU A 200 -23.49 6.91 1.76
CA GLU A 200 -24.53 7.40 2.68
C GLU A 200 -25.85 7.80 1.98
N ARG A 201 -25.81 8.03 0.68
CA ARG A 201 -26.95 8.42 -0.15
C ARG A 201 -27.63 7.22 -0.83
N GLY A 202 -27.14 6.00 -0.57
CA GLY A 202 -27.68 4.75 -1.07
C GLY A 202 -26.91 4.19 -2.26
N HIS A 203 -27.58 3.41 -3.09
CA HIS A 203 -26.99 2.70 -4.22
C HIS A 203 -26.80 3.61 -5.42
N ARG A 204 -25.63 3.51 -6.05
CA ARG A 204 -25.30 4.21 -7.28
C ARG A 204 -24.68 3.26 -8.29
N LYS A 205 -24.85 3.56 -9.56
CA LYS A 205 -24.07 2.89 -10.61
C LYS A 205 -22.59 3.17 -10.33
N ASN A 206 -21.79 2.12 -10.38
CA ASN A 206 -20.35 2.24 -10.18
C ASN A 206 -19.67 2.53 -11.52
N ASP A 207 -18.78 3.53 -11.52
CA ASP A 207 -17.99 3.95 -12.66
C ASP A 207 -16.47 3.75 -12.44
N ILE A 208 -16.11 2.99 -11.39
CA ILE A 208 -14.70 2.75 -11.00
C ILE A 208 -14.32 1.29 -11.24
N SER A 209 -13.17 1.08 -11.85
CA SER A 209 -12.46 -0.21 -11.89
C SER A 209 -11.26 -0.18 -10.95
N TYR A 210 -11.11 -1.26 -10.18
CA TYR A 210 -9.98 -1.52 -9.30
C TYR A 210 -9.08 -2.54 -9.96
N PHE A 211 -7.76 -2.38 -9.82
CA PHE A 211 -6.85 -3.30 -10.47
C PHE A 211 -5.64 -3.65 -9.61
N VAL A 212 -5.12 -4.85 -9.82
CA VAL A 212 -3.80 -5.28 -9.37
C VAL A 212 -3.10 -5.94 -10.55
N TYR A 213 -2.00 -5.33 -10.97
CA TYR A 213 -1.19 -5.80 -12.09
C TYR A 213 0.20 -6.18 -11.59
N GLY A 214 0.88 -7.05 -12.34
CA GLY A 214 2.25 -7.44 -12.02
C GLY A 214 3.07 -7.81 -13.25
N SER A 215 4.37 -7.62 -13.14
CA SER A 215 5.34 -8.07 -14.13
C SER A 215 6.64 -8.51 -13.46
N SER A 216 7.46 -9.32 -14.16
CA SER A 216 8.87 -9.44 -13.78
C SER A 216 9.56 -8.08 -13.91
N GLY A 217 10.73 -7.92 -13.30
CA GLY A 217 11.53 -6.69 -13.42
C GLY A 217 11.96 -6.33 -14.86
N ASN A 218 11.81 -7.28 -15.79
CA ASN A 218 12.08 -7.11 -17.22
C ASN A 218 10.80 -6.92 -18.07
N GLY A 219 9.63 -6.78 -17.43
CA GLY A 219 8.37 -6.56 -18.12
C GLY A 219 7.64 -7.81 -18.59
N GLU A 220 8.10 -9.01 -18.23
CA GLU A 220 7.43 -10.26 -18.60
C GLU A 220 6.09 -10.38 -17.86
N SER A 221 5.07 -10.87 -18.56
CA SER A 221 3.75 -11.11 -17.99
C SER A 221 3.75 -12.28 -17.01
N PRO A 222 2.80 -12.31 -16.05
CA PRO A 222 2.60 -13.44 -15.16
C PRO A 222 2.22 -14.73 -15.89
N GLU A 223 2.44 -15.86 -15.22
CA GLU A 223 2.07 -17.19 -15.72
C GLU A 223 0.59 -17.52 -15.50
N SER A 224 0.06 -17.15 -14.32
CA SER A 224 -1.34 -17.42 -13.95
C SER A 224 -1.80 -16.54 -12.79
N PHE A 225 -3.11 -16.60 -12.49
CA PHE A 225 -3.79 -15.72 -11.56
C PHE A 225 -4.67 -16.51 -10.58
N TYR A 226 -4.85 -15.97 -9.37
CA TYR A 226 -5.86 -16.42 -8.43
C TYR A 226 -6.77 -15.23 -8.11
N PRO A 227 -7.81 -14.97 -8.94
CA PRO A 227 -8.57 -13.72 -8.89
C PRO A 227 -9.60 -13.63 -7.77
N THR A 228 -9.85 -14.73 -7.05
CA THR A 228 -10.76 -14.74 -5.90
C THR A 228 -10.06 -15.18 -4.63
N VAL A 229 -10.51 -14.65 -3.50
CA VAL A 229 -9.97 -15.03 -2.18
C VAL A 229 -10.04 -16.53 -1.97
N GLU A 230 -11.16 -17.17 -2.33
CA GLU A 230 -11.36 -18.61 -2.23
C GLU A 230 -10.32 -19.42 -3.04
N GLN A 231 -10.00 -18.97 -4.25
CA GLN A 231 -8.96 -19.63 -5.07
C GLN A 231 -7.57 -19.46 -4.48
N PHE A 232 -7.29 -18.31 -3.86
CA PHE A 232 -5.98 -18.00 -3.33
C PHE A 232 -5.73 -18.65 -1.97
N ILE A 233 -6.60 -18.40 -0.97
CA ILE A 233 -6.39 -18.92 0.37
C ILE A 233 -6.80 -20.39 0.53
N GLY A 234 -7.74 -20.87 -0.31
CA GLY A 234 -8.33 -22.21 -0.21
C GLY A 234 -9.44 -22.30 0.82
N GLU A 235 -10.11 -23.44 0.85
CA GLU A 235 -11.16 -23.73 1.83
C GLU A 235 -10.56 -23.90 3.23
N GLY A 236 -11.03 -23.10 4.18
CA GLY A 236 -10.49 -23.08 5.56
C GLY A 236 -9.09 -22.47 5.68
N GLY A 237 -8.54 -21.87 4.59
CA GLY A 237 -7.25 -21.21 4.59
C GLY A 237 -7.30 -19.76 5.10
N SER A 238 -6.15 -19.10 5.09
CA SER A 238 -6.01 -17.70 5.46
C SER A 238 -4.95 -17.00 4.63
N PHE A 239 -4.93 -15.65 4.68
CA PHE A 239 -3.87 -14.86 4.05
C PHE A 239 -2.48 -15.08 4.67
N LEU A 240 -2.40 -15.65 5.86
CA LEU A 240 -1.13 -16.00 6.50
C LEU A 240 -0.55 -17.33 6.03
N ILE A 241 -1.38 -18.20 5.45
CA ILE A 241 -0.98 -19.50 4.92
C ILE A 241 -1.85 -19.87 3.71
N PRO A 242 -1.73 -19.16 2.58
CA PRO A 242 -2.58 -19.37 1.41
C PRO A 242 -2.30 -20.74 0.78
N GLU A 243 -3.37 -21.45 0.37
CA GLU A 243 -3.26 -22.74 -0.31
C GLU A 243 -2.47 -22.61 -1.62
N ALA A 244 -2.73 -21.56 -2.41
CA ALA A 244 -2.06 -21.33 -3.68
C ALA A 244 -0.54 -21.14 -3.55
N VAL A 245 -0.06 -20.66 -2.39
CA VAL A 245 1.38 -20.54 -2.09
C VAL A 245 1.95 -21.89 -1.63
N ARG A 246 1.20 -22.60 -0.79
CA ARG A 246 1.64 -23.84 -0.17
C ARG A 246 1.67 -25.03 -1.14
N THR A 247 0.77 -25.02 -2.11
CA THR A 247 0.59 -26.12 -3.07
C THR A 247 0.87 -25.69 -4.51
N GLU A 248 0.88 -26.63 -5.44
CA GLU A 248 1.00 -26.34 -6.87
C GLU A 248 -0.37 -26.18 -7.56
N LYS A 249 -1.31 -25.55 -6.89
CA LYS A 249 -2.64 -25.33 -7.42
C LYS A 249 -2.58 -24.56 -8.74
N ALA A 250 -3.31 -25.04 -9.74
CA ALA A 250 -3.43 -24.36 -11.01
C ALA A 250 -4.18 -23.03 -10.84
N GLY A 251 -3.65 -21.96 -11.41
CA GLY A 251 -4.29 -20.65 -11.46
C GLY A 251 -5.14 -20.48 -12.74
N ALA A 252 -5.97 -19.45 -12.72
CA ALA A 252 -6.72 -18.99 -13.89
C ALA A 252 -5.75 -18.41 -14.96
N LYS A 253 -6.16 -18.44 -16.21
CA LYS A 253 -5.45 -17.82 -17.34
C LYS A 253 -5.98 -16.43 -17.61
N ALA A 254 -5.26 -15.65 -18.41
CA ALA A 254 -5.75 -14.36 -18.89
C ALA A 254 -7.03 -14.51 -19.71
N GLY A 255 -7.97 -13.57 -19.54
CA GLY A 255 -9.26 -13.54 -20.23
C GLY A 255 -10.41 -14.28 -19.50
N GLU A 256 -10.16 -14.89 -18.34
CA GLU A 256 -11.19 -15.53 -17.55
C GLU A 256 -11.99 -14.52 -16.73
N LYS A 257 -13.30 -14.79 -16.55
CA LYS A 257 -14.25 -13.90 -15.87
C LYS A 257 -14.90 -14.59 -14.68
N PHE A 258 -14.95 -13.89 -13.58
CA PHE A 258 -15.57 -14.34 -12.32
C PHE A 258 -16.56 -13.28 -11.84
N GLN A 259 -17.57 -13.71 -11.13
CA GLN A 259 -18.56 -12.79 -10.57
C GLN A 259 -19.06 -13.25 -9.21
N GLY A 260 -19.45 -12.28 -8.38
CA GLY A 260 -20.10 -12.58 -7.11
C GLY A 260 -19.17 -13.19 -6.06
N LYS A 261 -17.86 -12.94 -6.16
CA LYS A 261 -16.83 -13.46 -5.26
C LYS A 261 -16.01 -12.32 -4.64
N GLU A 262 -15.43 -12.55 -3.46
CA GLU A 262 -14.39 -11.67 -2.90
C GLU A 262 -13.17 -11.71 -3.80
N ALA A 263 -12.67 -10.53 -4.18
CA ALA A 263 -11.58 -10.39 -5.12
C ALA A 263 -10.22 -10.30 -4.43
N VAL A 264 -9.21 -10.86 -5.07
CA VAL A 264 -7.81 -10.66 -4.73
C VAL A 264 -6.97 -10.58 -6.00
N GLY A 265 -6.06 -9.62 -6.06
CA GLY A 265 -5.06 -9.53 -7.09
C GLY A 265 -3.88 -10.45 -6.76
N ALA A 266 -4.09 -11.77 -6.81
CA ALA A 266 -3.01 -12.73 -6.58
C ALA A 266 -2.46 -13.23 -7.91
N ILE A 267 -1.15 -13.06 -8.09
CA ILE A 267 -0.44 -13.19 -9.36
C ILE A 267 0.74 -14.14 -9.17
N LYS A 268 0.76 -15.23 -9.92
CA LYS A 268 1.88 -16.17 -9.97
C LYS A 268 2.76 -15.84 -11.19
N PHE A 269 4.03 -15.59 -10.91
CA PHE A 269 5.05 -15.44 -11.95
C PHE A 269 5.67 -16.79 -12.34
N ALA A 270 6.37 -16.82 -13.46
CA ALA A 270 7.09 -18.01 -13.90
C ALA A 270 8.14 -18.45 -12.86
N ASN A 271 8.30 -19.75 -12.70
CA ASN A 271 9.34 -20.30 -11.85
C ASN A 271 10.71 -19.76 -12.28
N ARG A 272 11.54 -19.47 -11.29
CA ARG A 272 12.86 -18.91 -11.53
C ARG A 272 13.93 -19.64 -10.73
N ILE A 273 15.01 -20.04 -11.39
CA ILE A 273 16.24 -20.50 -10.73
C ILE A 273 17.10 -19.25 -10.46
N ILE A 274 17.40 -19.01 -9.18
CA ILE A 274 18.25 -17.91 -8.73
C ILE A 274 19.60 -18.49 -8.33
N LYS A 275 20.65 -18.06 -9.03
CA LYS A 275 22.03 -18.45 -8.73
C LYS A 275 22.52 -17.77 -7.42
N PRO A 276 23.62 -18.27 -6.80
CA PRO A 276 24.26 -17.55 -5.71
C PRO A 276 24.51 -16.09 -6.04
N LEU A 277 24.14 -15.19 -5.12
CA LEU A 277 24.24 -13.72 -5.21
C LEU A 277 23.43 -13.08 -6.37
N GLU A 278 22.66 -13.85 -7.12
CA GLU A 278 21.74 -13.30 -8.13
C GLU A 278 20.54 -12.64 -7.46
N THR A 279 20.13 -11.49 -8.00
CA THR A 279 18.89 -10.79 -7.61
C THR A 279 17.88 -10.85 -8.74
N VAL A 280 16.65 -11.19 -8.42
CA VAL A 280 15.50 -11.15 -9.32
C VAL A 280 14.48 -10.15 -8.83
N SER A 281 13.77 -9.49 -9.73
CA SER A 281 12.87 -8.41 -9.38
C SER A 281 11.46 -8.64 -9.91
N TYR A 282 10.48 -8.17 -9.16
CA TYR A 282 9.06 -8.22 -9.50
C TYR A 282 8.41 -6.88 -9.16
N ILE A 283 7.44 -6.48 -9.97
CA ILE A 283 6.71 -5.24 -9.81
C ILE A 283 5.24 -5.58 -9.62
N MET A 284 4.63 -5.07 -8.57
CA MET A 284 3.18 -5.10 -8.34
C MET A 284 2.65 -3.67 -8.38
N LEU A 285 1.59 -3.46 -9.14
CA LEU A 285 0.92 -2.18 -9.33
C LEU A 285 -0.52 -2.34 -8.86
N ALA A 286 -0.97 -1.50 -7.95
CA ALA A 286 -2.32 -1.56 -7.39
C ALA A 286 -2.97 -0.18 -7.46
N GLY A 287 -4.18 -0.09 -8.00
CA GLY A 287 -4.82 1.19 -8.20
C GLY A 287 -6.30 1.08 -8.53
N LEU A 288 -6.85 2.23 -8.84
CA LEU A 288 -8.23 2.34 -9.32
C LEU A 288 -8.30 3.47 -10.35
N THR A 289 -9.20 3.32 -11.29
CA THR A 289 -9.41 4.28 -12.37
C THR A 289 -10.88 4.30 -12.79
N GLU A 290 -11.26 5.27 -13.60
CA GLU A 290 -12.57 5.24 -14.26
C GLU A 290 -12.67 4.01 -15.15
N LYS A 291 -13.85 3.37 -15.16
CA LYS A 291 -14.12 2.11 -15.85
C LYS A 291 -13.79 2.14 -17.36
N GLU A 292 -13.83 3.32 -17.97
CA GLU A 292 -13.61 3.49 -19.40
C GLU A 292 -12.11 3.58 -19.76
N ASN A 293 -11.24 3.73 -18.79
CA ASN A 293 -9.80 3.86 -18.99
C ASN A 293 -9.14 2.50 -19.24
N ASP A 294 -8.17 2.49 -20.12
CA ASP A 294 -7.34 1.32 -20.37
C ASP A 294 -6.26 1.19 -19.29
N VAL A 295 -6.45 0.23 -18.39
CA VAL A 295 -5.50 -0.07 -17.30
C VAL A 295 -4.13 -0.48 -17.86
N ASN A 296 -4.08 -1.18 -18.99
CA ASN A 296 -2.80 -1.54 -19.64
C ASN A 296 -1.99 -0.31 -20.08
N ALA A 297 -2.68 0.70 -20.61
CA ALA A 297 -2.02 1.96 -21.00
C ALA A 297 -1.47 2.69 -19.78
N ILE A 298 -2.24 2.75 -18.68
CA ILE A 298 -1.85 3.42 -17.44
C ILE A 298 -0.64 2.72 -16.79
N THR A 299 -0.66 1.38 -16.72
CA THR A 299 0.37 0.57 -16.04
C THR A 299 1.60 0.31 -16.91
N GLY A 300 1.47 0.44 -18.23
CA GLY A 300 2.51 0.05 -19.21
C GLY A 300 3.86 0.71 -18.98
N ARG A 301 3.87 1.94 -18.47
CA ARG A 301 5.09 2.72 -18.14
C ARG A 301 5.88 2.13 -16.97
N TYR A 302 5.27 1.34 -16.10
CA TYR A 302 5.90 0.87 -14.85
C TYR A 302 6.22 -0.63 -14.88
N ARG A 303 6.57 -1.18 -16.04
CA ARG A 303 6.88 -2.62 -16.20
C ARG A 303 8.36 -2.96 -16.14
N SER A 304 9.22 -1.99 -15.98
CA SER A 304 10.66 -2.22 -15.78
C SER A 304 11.13 -1.61 -14.45
N VAL A 305 12.14 -2.25 -13.86
CA VAL A 305 12.77 -1.76 -12.61
C VAL A 305 13.35 -0.36 -12.80
N LEU A 306 13.89 -0.06 -13.99
CA LEU A 306 14.49 1.25 -14.27
C LEU A 306 13.44 2.35 -14.16
N GLU A 307 12.30 2.21 -14.84
CA GLU A 307 11.21 3.18 -14.84
C GLU A 307 10.60 3.36 -13.45
N VAL A 308 10.45 2.26 -12.69
CA VAL A 308 9.96 2.30 -11.31
C VAL A 308 10.93 3.06 -10.40
N LYS A 309 12.24 2.85 -10.54
CA LYS A 309 13.26 3.55 -9.75
C LYS A 309 13.37 5.04 -10.14
N GLU A 310 13.17 5.39 -11.40
CA GLU A 310 13.11 6.78 -11.85
C GLU A 310 11.89 7.50 -11.26
N GLU A 311 10.72 6.87 -11.28
CA GLU A 311 9.51 7.42 -10.65
C GLU A 311 9.70 7.59 -9.13
N LEU A 312 10.28 6.59 -8.44
CA LEU A 312 10.59 6.70 -7.01
C LEU A 312 11.49 7.91 -6.72
N ASN A 313 12.51 8.15 -7.54
CA ASN A 313 13.39 9.31 -7.37
C ASN A 313 12.63 10.63 -7.58
N THR A 314 11.72 10.65 -8.54
CA THR A 314 10.83 11.79 -8.79
C THR A 314 9.92 12.06 -7.58
N VAL A 315 9.30 11.02 -7.03
CA VAL A 315 8.46 11.09 -5.82
C VAL A 315 9.28 11.59 -4.62
N LYS A 316 10.46 11.01 -4.36
CA LYS A 316 11.34 11.44 -3.27
C LYS A 316 11.70 12.92 -3.37
N LYS A 317 12.16 13.33 -4.54
CA LYS A 317 12.54 14.73 -4.80
C LYS A 317 11.36 15.67 -4.60
N HIS A 318 10.21 15.34 -5.15
CA HIS A 318 9.02 16.18 -5.06
C HIS A 318 8.60 16.45 -3.61
N TRP A 319 8.54 15.42 -2.77
CA TRP A 319 8.12 15.59 -1.37
C TRP A 319 9.18 16.29 -0.51
N ILE A 320 10.46 16.08 -0.80
CA ILE A 320 11.55 16.85 -0.16
C ILE A 320 11.43 18.33 -0.52
N ASP A 321 11.21 18.65 -1.80
CA ASP A 321 11.08 20.04 -2.28
C ASP A 321 9.82 20.73 -1.70
N LYS A 322 8.75 19.97 -1.41
CA LYS A 322 7.54 20.51 -0.77
C LYS A 322 7.72 20.84 0.71
N VAL A 323 8.51 20.08 1.44
CA VAL A 323 8.85 20.38 2.83
C VAL A 323 10.16 21.19 2.84
N ASN A 324 10.10 22.40 2.33
CA ASN A 324 11.23 23.26 2.01
C ASN A 324 11.75 24.10 3.21
N ILE A 325 11.39 23.74 4.43
CA ILE A 325 11.89 24.39 5.66
C ILE A 325 13.01 23.53 6.23
N ASP A 326 14.17 24.14 6.42
CA ASP A 326 15.33 23.53 7.07
C ASP A 326 15.50 24.09 8.48
N PHE A 327 15.96 23.25 9.39
CA PHE A 327 16.26 23.60 10.78
C PHE A 327 17.74 23.38 11.05
N GLU A 328 18.33 24.25 11.85
CA GLU A 328 19.72 24.19 12.31
C GLU A 328 19.75 24.42 13.83
N THR A 329 19.21 23.49 14.60
CA THR A 329 19.15 23.58 16.07
C THR A 329 20.49 23.20 16.74
N GLY A 330 21.44 22.68 15.98
CA GLY A 330 22.69 22.08 16.48
C GLY A 330 22.52 20.60 16.85
N ASN A 331 21.32 20.02 16.67
CA ASN A 331 21.03 18.61 16.90
C ASN A 331 20.35 18.02 15.63
N ALA A 332 21.12 17.32 14.83
CA ALA A 332 20.66 16.75 13.57
C ALA A 332 19.44 15.81 13.73
N LYS A 333 19.29 15.15 14.86
CA LYS A 333 18.12 14.30 15.13
C LYS A 333 16.84 15.13 15.33
N GLU A 334 16.94 16.24 16.02
CA GLU A 334 15.84 17.19 16.21
C GLU A 334 15.48 17.86 14.88
N ASP A 335 16.47 18.28 14.10
CA ASP A 335 16.25 18.91 12.79
C ASP A 335 15.45 17.99 11.84
N ASN A 336 15.83 16.72 11.77
CA ASN A 336 15.12 15.73 10.98
C ASN A 336 13.71 15.40 11.53
N TYR A 337 13.55 15.37 12.85
CA TYR A 337 12.23 15.20 13.45
C TYR A 337 11.31 16.37 13.11
N LEU A 338 11.83 17.60 13.14
CA LEU A 338 11.08 18.81 12.75
C LEU A 338 10.66 18.79 11.28
N LYS A 339 11.39 18.13 10.37
CA LYS A 339 10.94 17.88 9.00
C LYS A 339 9.61 17.11 8.96
N TRP A 340 9.47 16.05 9.76
CA TRP A 340 8.23 15.30 9.88
C TRP A 340 7.09 16.12 10.51
N ILE A 341 7.40 17.01 11.43
CA ILE A 341 6.42 17.96 11.99
C ILE A 341 5.92 18.92 10.90
N CYS A 342 6.82 19.48 10.09
CA CYS A 342 6.47 20.35 8.96
C CYS A 342 5.66 19.62 7.89
N PHE A 343 5.81 18.32 7.76
CA PHE A 343 5.04 17.51 6.83
C PHE A 343 3.58 17.32 7.25
N GLN A 344 3.24 17.43 8.53
CA GLN A 344 1.89 17.19 9.05
C GLN A 344 0.79 18.06 8.41
N PRO A 345 0.94 19.39 8.19
CA PRO A 345 -0.05 20.19 7.50
C PRO A 345 -0.33 19.73 6.06
N ILE A 346 0.70 19.25 5.34
CA ILE A 346 0.56 18.68 4.01
C ILE A 346 -0.23 17.37 4.08
N LEU A 347 0.09 16.50 5.03
CA LEU A 347 -0.64 15.23 5.24
C LEU A 347 -2.11 15.49 5.56
N ARG A 348 -2.41 16.45 6.44
CA ARG A 348 -3.80 16.81 6.75
C ARG A 348 -4.54 17.39 5.57
N ARG A 349 -3.86 18.06 4.64
CA ARG A 349 -4.46 18.50 3.38
C ARG A 349 -4.84 17.32 2.48
N ILE A 350 -4.03 16.26 2.43
CA ILE A 350 -4.24 15.08 1.58
C ILE A 350 -5.24 14.11 2.20
N TYR A 351 -5.06 13.76 3.47
CA TYR A 351 -5.82 12.71 4.15
C TYR A 351 -7.04 13.21 4.94
N GLY A 352 -7.11 14.48 5.27
CA GLY A 352 -8.07 15.03 6.20
C GLY A 352 -7.54 15.02 7.64
N CYS A 353 -8.37 14.71 8.64
CA CYS A 353 -7.97 14.76 10.04
C CYS A 353 -7.06 13.60 10.48
N SER A 354 -7.07 12.48 9.77
CA SER A 354 -6.23 11.32 10.07
C SER A 354 -5.88 10.54 8.81
N PHE A 355 -4.71 9.91 8.76
CA PHE A 355 -4.39 9.00 7.67
C PHE A 355 -5.20 7.70 7.79
N LEU A 356 -5.32 7.15 9.00
CA LEU A 356 -6.16 5.99 9.23
C LEU A 356 -7.62 6.44 9.35
N PRO A 357 -8.56 5.71 8.77
CA PRO A 357 -9.96 5.93 9.05
C PRO A 357 -10.19 5.81 10.55
N HIS A 358 -10.93 6.74 11.10
CA HIS A 358 -11.49 6.62 12.44
C HIS A 358 -12.50 5.46 12.47
N HIS A 359 -12.93 5.01 13.68
CA HIS A 359 -14.01 4.01 13.80
C HIS A 359 -15.30 4.41 13.07
N ASP A 360 -15.48 5.71 12.79
CA ASP A 360 -16.51 6.25 11.90
C ASP A 360 -16.05 6.32 10.43
N TYR A 361 -14.96 5.62 10.09
CA TYR A 361 -14.38 5.54 8.75
C TYR A 361 -14.05 6.89 8.11
N GLY A 362 -13.56 7.81 8.92
CA GLY A 362 -13.08 9.11 8.47
C GLY A 362 -14.18 10.11 8.15
N LYS A 363 -15.39 9.91 8.63
CA LYS A 363 -16.48 10.87 8.49
C LYS A 363 -16.30 12.15 9.31
N GLY A 364 -15.33 12.21 10.20
CA GLY A 364 -14.98 13.41 10.95
C GLY A 364 -14.35 14.47 10.06
N GLY A 365 -14.92 15.67 10.05
CA GLY A 365 -14.32 16.84 9.44
C GLY A 365 -13.09 17.33 10.22
N ARG A 366 -12.28 18.19 9.62
CA ARG A 366 -11.21 18.88 10.36
C ARG A 366 -11.81 19.80 11.41
N GLY A 367 -11.17 19.86 12.56
CA GLY A 367 -11.44 20.92 13.52
C GLY A 367 -11.21 22.29 12.86
N TRP A 368 -12.13 23.21 13.06
CA TRP A 368 -12.08 24.52 12.42
C TRP A 368 -10.82 25.30 12.80
N ARG A 369 -10.40 25.24 14.07
CA ARG A 369 -9.14 25.81 14.54
C ARG A 369 -7.93 25.14 13.86
N ASP A 370 -7.95 23.82 13.73
CA ASP A 370 -6.84 23.05 13.20
C ASP A 370 -6.59 23.38 11.71
N LEU A 371 -7.67 23.63 10.94
CA LEU A 371 -7.55 24.10 9.57
C LEU A 371 -6.82 25.45 9.47
N TRP A 372 -7.12 26.40 10.37
CA TRP A 372 -6.45 27.69 10.37
C TRP A 372 -4.96 27.58 10.71
N GLN A 373 -4.63 26.73 11.68
CA GLN A 373 -3.22 26.45 12.04
C GLN A 373 -2.46 25.83 10.87
N ASP A 374 -3.08 24.90 10.17
CA ASP A 374 -2.48 24.29 8.97
C ASP A 374 -2.28 25.33 7.84
N CYS A 375 -3.22 26.22 7.63
CA CYS A 375 -3.08 27.31 6.66
C CYS A 375 -1.89 28.20 6.98
N LEU A 376 -1.62 28.52 8.26
CA LEU A 376 -0.44 29.31 8.63
C LEU A 376 0.86 28.62 8.27
N ALA A 377 0.98 27.31 8.55
CA ALA A 377 2.16 26.53 8.20
C ALA A 377 2.33 26.40 6.67
N LEU A 378 1.23 26.14 5.94
CA LEU A 378 1.25 26.00 4.48
C LEU A 378 1.62 27.31 3.76
N LEU A 379 1.34 28.51 4.32
CA LEU A 379 1.78 29.77 3.76
C LEU A 379 3.31 29.86 3.63
N LEU A 380 4.06 29.17 4.48
CA LEU A 380 5.52 29.15 4.45
C LEU A 380 6.08 28.11 3.48
N MET A 381 5.38 27.00 3.29
CA MET A 381 5.90 25.84 2.54
C MET A 381 5.25 25.70 1.16
N GLU A 382 3.93 25.73 1.12
CA GLU A 382 3.11 25.45 -0.07
C GLU A 382 1.86 26.34 -0.06
N PRO A 383 1.99 27.62 -0.42
CA PRO A 383 0.90 28.58 -0.34
C PRO A 383 -0.19 28.39 -1.40
N SER A 384 0.01 27.52 -2.37
CA SER A 384 -1.01 27.20 -3.37
C SER A 384 -2.29 26.73 -2.67
N ASP A 385 -3.44 27.16 -3.18
CA ASP A 385 -4.76 26.85 -2.67
C ASP A 385 -5.10 27.31 -1.22
N VAL A 386 -4.12 27.81 -0.44
CA VAL A 386 -4.40 28.28 0.94
C VAL A 386 -5.48 29.36 0.96
N ARG A 387 -5.48 30.29 -0.02
CA ARG A 387 -6.55 31.30 -0.14
C ARG A 387 -7.92 30.66 -0.33
N SER A 388 -8.00 29.66 -1.20
CA SER A 388 -9.25 28.94 -1.47
C SER A 388 -9.71 28.15 -0.24
N MET A 389 -8.80 27.51 0.49
CA MET A 389 -9.09 26.82 1.73
C MET A 389 -9.68 27.78 2.77
N ILE A 390 -9.08 28.96 2.94
CA ILE A 390 -9.55 29.99 3.86
C ILE A 390 -10.95 30.46 3.47
N VAL A 391 -11.14 30.88 2.23
CA VAL A 391 -12.42 31.40 1.71
C VAL A 391 -13.54 30.36 1.85
N ASN A 392 -13.28 29.13 1.46
CA ASN A 392 -14.27 28.04 1.56
C ASN A 392 -14.65 27.74 2.99
N ASN A 393 -13.69 27.84 3.92
CA ASN A 393 -13.94 27.59 5.32
C ASN A 393 -14.83 28.68 5.95
N TYR A 394 -14.71 29.94 5.50
CA TYR A 394 -15.64 31.01 5.91
C TYR A 394 -17.07 30.78 5.42
N GLY A 395 -17.27 30.04 4.35
CA GLY A 395 -18.61 29.65 3.88
C GLY A 395 -19.41 28.83 4.90
N GLY A 396 -18.75 28.21 5.89
CA GLY A 396 -19.38 27.50 7.00
C GLY A 396 -19.82 28.41 8.18
N VAL A 397 -19.43 29.69 8.17
CA VAL A 397 -19.77 30.64 9.24
C VAL A 397 -21.16 31.21 9.00
N ARG A 398 -22.07 31.02 9.95
CA ARG A 398 -23.41 31.55 9.92
C ARG A 398 -23.50 32.87 10.70
N LEU A 399 -24.28 33.82 10.19
CA LEU A 399 -24.44 35.15 10.79
C LEU A 399 -25.03 35.13 12.20
N MET A 400 -25.74 34.09 12.58
CA MET A 400 -26.50 34.04 13.82
C MET A 400 -26.38 32.73 14.62
N GLU A 401 -25.45 31.83 14.23
CA GLU A 401 -25.27 30.55 14.92
C GLU A 401 -23.78 30.28 15.21
N PRO A 402 -23.44 29.50 16.23
CA PRO A 402 -22.07 29.07 16.45
C PRO A 402 -21.57 28.27 15.25
N MET A 403 -20.28 28.42 14.99
CA MET A 403 -19.60 27.74 13.87
C MET A 403 -19.85 26.24 13.88
N ARG A 404 -20.23 25.67 12.74
CA ARG A 404 -20.23 24.21 12.58
C ARG A 404 -18.80 23.73 12.40
N LEU A 405 -18.44 22.69 13.12
CA LEU A 405 -17.30 21.85 12.77
C LEU A 405 -17.64 21.14 11.45
N LEU A 406 -16.83 21.34 10.43
CA LEU A 406 -16.92 20.65 9.14
C LEU A 406 -16.03 19.43 9.15
#